data_16525181c603918f7fa4ea4d9494e293
#
_entry.id   16525181c603918f7fa4ea4d9494e293
#
_cell.length_a   1.000
_cell.length_b   1.000
_cell.length_c   1.000
_cell.angle_alpha   90.00
_cell.angle_beta   90.00
_cell.angle_gamma   90.00
#
_symmetry.space_group_name_H-M   'P 1'
#
loop_
_entity.id
_entity.type
_entity.pdbx_description
1 polymer ?
#
loop_
_entity_poly.entity_id
_entity_poly.type
_entity_poly.pdbx_seq_one_letter_code
_entity_poly.pdbx_strand_id
1 'polypeptide(L)'
;KWTFPAESTLRKQTKKNPEIMRKPIKVFGVAILGLLLLASCNNQKTIQEYYVEKQESNDFIAIDLPASIVDVSESASEETKETMKTIKKLNVLAFKLDEENREEFEKQRAEVKQILKSDEYNELMRMKHEGMNIVINYQGSDEAVDEFILFASDDSKGFALARVLGDKMEPAKIMKMAEDMKNLDADGSALAELSDIFSDIGVD
;
A
#
# COMPACT_ATOMS: atom_id res chain seq x y z
N LYS A 1 -34.94 42.70 89.43
CA LYS A 1 -35.01 41.22 89.25
C LYS A 1 -35.58 40.93 87.90
N TRP A 2 -34.75 40.80 86.96
CA TRP A 2 -35.16 40.41 85.60
C TRP A 2 -34.35 39.20 85.23
N THR A 3 -35.02 38.08 84.92
CA THR A 3 -34.46 36.85 84.42
C THR A 3 -34.69 36.84 82.93
N PHE A 4 -33.64 36.68 82.16
CA PHE A 4 -33.70 36.46 80.69
C PHE A 4 -33.74 34.93 80.38
N PRO A 5 -34.58 34.49 79.49
CA PRO A 5 -34.54 33.09 79.04
C PRO A 5 -33.47 32.88 77.96
N ALA A 6 -32.83 31.72 78.00
CA ALA A 6 -31.80 31.28 77.07
C ALA A 6 -32.42 30.92 75.72
N GLU A 7 -31.83 31.45 74.66
CA GLU A 7 -32.16 31.18 73.27
C GLU A 7 -31.32 30.01 72.77
N SER A 8 -32.00 28.89 72.46
CA SER A 8 -31.37 27.70 71.90
C SER A 8 -31.21 27.84 70.39
N THR A 9 -30.00 28.08 69.92
CA THR A 9 -29.64 28.12 68.50
C THR A 9 -29.61 26.69 67.93
N LEU A 10 -30.64 26.37 67.17
CA LEU A 10 -30.72 25.14 66.37
C LEU A 10 -29.69 25.21 65.20
N ARG A 11 -28.60 24.49 65.37
CA ARG A 11 -27.60 24.30 64.33
C ARG A 11 -28.14 23.33 63.27
N LYS A 12 -28.64 23.84 62.14
CA LYS A 12 -28.99 23.01 60.97
C LYS A 12 -27.71 22.39 60.39
N GLN A 13 -27.57 21.12 60.63
CA GLN A 13 -26.60 20.29 59.94
C GLN A 13 -27.09 20.03 58.51
N THR A 14 -26.45 20.65 57.53
CA THR A 14 -26.63 20.34 56.12
C THR A 14 -25.86 19.07 55.81
N LYS A 15 -26.60 17.94 55.70
CA LYS A 15 -26.06 16.66 55.25
C LYS A 15 -25.66 16.77 53.79
N LYS A 16 -24.35 16.96 53.54
CA LYS A 16 -23.78 16.90 52.18
C LYS A 16 -23.92 15.48 51.64
N ASN A 17 -24.78 15.26 50.66
CA ASN A 17 -24.93 14.00 49.96
C ASN A 17 -23.67 13.72 49.11
N PRO A 18 -22.91 12.65 49.35
CA PRO A 18 -21.68 12.33 48.59
C PRO A 18 -21.95 11.70 47.20
N GLU A 19 -23.21 11.54 46.80
CA GLU A 19 -23.55 10.84 45.54
C GLU A 19 -23.43 11.72 44.28
N ILE A 20 -23.44 13.04 44.41
CA ILE A 20 -23.47 13.92 43.20
C ILE A 20 -22.09 14.06 42.54
N MET A 21 -20.99 13.69 43.24
CA MET A 21 -19.61 13.87 42.72
C MET A 21 -19.01 12.65 42.00
N ARG A 22 -19.72 11.49 41.98
CA ARG A 22 -19.21 10.26 41.28
C ARG A 22 -19.64 10.12 39.83
N LYS A 23 -20.68 10.82 39.40
CA LYS A 23 -21.21 10.72 38.03
C LYS A 23 -20.38 11.45 36.97
N PRO A 24 -19.80 12.65 37.18
CA PRO A 24 -19.03 13.32 36.15
C PRO A 24 -17.70 12.60 35.80
N ILE A 25 -17.08 11.93 36.79
CA ILE A 25 -15.80 11.23 36.56
C ILE A 25 -15.98 10.01 35.66
N LYS A 26 -17.10 9.28 35.75
CA LYS A 26 -17.37 8.13 34.88
C LYS A 26 -17.69 8.56 33.45
N VAL A 27 -18.43 9.65 33.28
CA VAL A 27 -18.75 10.20 31.93
C VAL A 27 -17.50 10.78 31.28
N PHE A 28 -16.63 11.45 32.04
CA PHE A 28 -15.37 11.99 31.52
C PHE A 28 -14.38 10.87 31.12
N GLY A 29 -14.31 9.79 31.88
CA GLY A 29 -13.47 8.63 31.58
C GLY A 29 -13.91 7.90 30.29
N VAL A 30 -15.21 7.74 30.06
CA VAL A 30 -15.77 7.14 28.83
C VAL A 30 -15.56 8.06 27.62
N ALA A 31 -15.67 9.38 27.79
CA ALA A 31 -15.44 10.33 26.71
C ALA A 31 -13.97 10.36 26.26
N ILE A 32 -13.02 10.29 27.22
CA ILE A 32 -11.57 10.22 26.90
C ILE A 32 -11.21 8.89 26.24
N LEU A 33 -11.77 7.77 26.69
CA LEU A 33 -11.54 6.47 26.07
C LEU A 33 -12.15 6.40 24.66
N GLY A 34 -13.29 7.04 24.41
CA GLY A 34 -13.89 7.17 23.09
C GLY A 34 -13.06 8.02 22.12
N LEU A 35 -12.41 9.09 22.62
CA LEU A 35 -11.53 9.95 21.81
C LEU A 35 -10.23 9.24 21.39
N LEU A 36 -9.70 8.34 22.22
CA LEU A 36 -8.49 7.57 21.94
C LEU A 36 -8.73 6.50 20.86
N LEU A 37 -9.95 6.02 20.68
CA LEU A 37 -10.31 5.06 19.62
C LEU A 37 -10.42 5.70 18.23
N LEU A 38 -10.58 7.02 18.13
CA LEU A 38 -10.65 7.74 16.85
C LEU A 38 -9.27 8.10 16.30
N ALA A 39 -8.19 7.98 17.06
CA ALA A 39 -6.82 8.30 16.65
C ALA A 39 -6.09 7.13 15.95
N SER A 40 -6.73 5.98 15.74
CA SER A 40 -6.10 4.77 15.16
C SER A 40 -6.30 4.62 13.65
N CYS A 41 -6.70 5.66 12.92
CA CYS A 41 -6.58 5.62 11.47
C CYS A 41 -5.13 5.93 11.09
N ASN A 42 -4.34 4.89 10.85
CA ASN A 42 -3.05 5.01 10.20
C ASN A 42 -3.32 5.38 8.73
N ASN A 43 -3.33 6.69 8.43
CA ASN A 43 -3.62 7.24 7.09
C ASN A 43 -2.37 7.14 6.18
N GLN A 44 -1.70 5.99 6.18
CA GLN A 44 -0.64 5.75 5.21
C GLN A 44 -1.27 5.39 3.86
N LYS A 45 -0.93 6.16 2.84
CA LYS A 45 -1.33 5.92 1.45
C LYS A 45 -0.82 4.55 1.00
N THR A 46 -1.66 3.81 0.33
CA THR A 46 -1.32 2.50 -0.24
C THR A 46 -0.86 2.63 -1.70
N ILE A 47 -0.19 1.60 -2.23
CA ILE A 47 0.16 1.55 -3.67
C ILE A 47 -1.10 1.53 -4.52
N GLN A 48 -2.19 0.93 -4.05
CA GLN A 48 -3.49 0.98 -4.72
C GLN A 48 -4.01 2.42 -4.85
N GLU A 49 -4.01 3.19 -3.77
CA GLU A 49 -4.46 4.59 -3.79
C GLU A 49 -3.55 5.46 -4.66
N TYR A 50 -2.23 5.24 -4.58
CA TYR A 50 -1.26 5.91 -5.43
C TYR A 50 -1.54 5.63 -6.92
N TYR A 51 -1.74 4.36 -7.29
CA TYR A 51 -2.05 3.97 -8.66
C TYR A 51 -3.33 4.66 -9.16
N VAL A 52 -4.42 4.59 -8.41
CA VAL A 52 -5.71 5.20 -8.77
C VAL A 52 -5.59 6.72 -8.93
N GLU A 53 -4.81 7.39 -8.09
CA GLU A 53 -4.57 8.83 -8.20
C GLU A 53 -3.77 9.21 -9.46
N LYS A 54 -2.77 8.40 -9.83
CA LYS A 54 -1.81 8.75 -10.89
C LYS A 54 -2.20 8.22 -12.28
N GLN A 55 -3.08 7.23 -12.39
CA GLN A 55 -3.47 6.63 -13.67
C GLN A 55 -4.14 7.62 -14.64
N GLU A 56 -4.71 8.72 -14.15
CA GLU A 56 -5.35 9.76 -14.97
C GLU A 56 -4.43 10.98 -15.18
N SER A 57 -3.21 10.98 -14.62
CA SER A 57 -2.26 12.07 -14.77
C SER A 57 -1.53 11.99 -16.10
N ASN A 58 -1.35 13.15 -16.77
CA ASN A 58 -0.62 13.24 -18.03
C ASN A 58 0.89 12.93 -17.91
N ASP A 59 1.42 12.95 -16.68
CA ASP A 59 2.84 12.66 -16.41
C ASP A 59 3.13 11.17 -16.36
N PHE A 60 2.08 10.33 -16.39
CA PHE A 60 2.19 8.90 -16.26
C PHE A 60 1.59 8.15 -17.45
N ILE A 61 2.22 7.03 -17.77
CA ILE A 61 1.63 6.00 -18.63
C ILE A 61 1.06 4.94 -17.72
N ALA A 62 -0.25 4.68 -17.84
CA ALA A 62 -0.94 3.67 -17.04
C ALA A 62 -1.50 2.57 -17.94
N ILE A 63 -1.25 1.32 -17.54
CA ILE A 63 -1.69 0.13 -18.27
C ILE A 63 -2.36 -0.83 -17.30
N ASP A 64 -3.55 -1.28 -17.67
CA ASP A 64 -4.34 -2.26 -16.93
C ASP A 64 -4.56 -3.50 -17.82
N LEU A 65 -3.96 -4.62 -17.43
CA LEU A 65 -4.08 -5.89 -18.16
C LEU A 65 -4.73 -6.97 -17.29
N PRO A 66 -5.91 -7.49 -17.63
CA PRO A 66 -6.44 -8.68 -17.00
C PRO A 66 -5.56 -9.89 -17.39
N ALA A 67 -5.30 -10.80 -16.44
CA ALA A 67 -4.47 -11.98 -16.71
C ALA A 67 -4.98 -12.86 -17.85
N SER A 68 -6.27 -12.79 -18.19
CA SER A 68 -6.88 -13.51 -19.30
C SER A 68 -6.41 -13.06 -20.69
N ILE A 69 -5.71 -11.91 -20.79
CA ILE A 69 -5.11 -11.45 -22.05
C ILE A 69 -3.74 -12.10 -22.30
N VAL A 70 -3.07 -12.53 -21.21
CA VAL A 70 -1.77 -13.20 -21.34
C VAL A 70 -2.00 -14.64 -21.77
N ASP A 71 -1.77 -14.89 -23.06
CA ASP A 71 -1.82 -16.25 -23.60
C ASP A 71 -0.54 -16.98 -23.20
N VAL A 72 -0.69 -17.99 -22.35
CA VAL A 72 0.43 -18.83 -21.94
C VAL A 72 0.67 -19.84 -23.03
N SER A 73 1.85 -19.76 -23.66
CA SER A 73 2.26 -20.70 -24.71
C SER A 73 1.90 -22.14 -24.36
N GLU A 74 1.43 -22.92 -25.37
CA GLU A 74 1.17 -24.35 -25.21
C GLU A 74 2.41 -25.14 -24.74
N SER A 75 3.60 -24.62 -25.03
CA SER A 75 4.90 -25.17 -24.59
C SER A 75 5.25 -24.88 -23.13
N ALA A 76 4.50 -24.02 -22.44
CA ALA A 76 4.73 -23.71 -21.03
C ALA A 76 4.48 -24.95 -20.15
N SER A 77 5.26 -25.05 -19.05
CA SER A 77 5.08 -26.12 -18.08
C SER A 77 3.70 -26.08 -17.43
N GLU A 78 3.19 -27.23 -17.00
CA GLU A 78 1.91 -27.28 -16.26
C GLU A 78 1.98 -26.45 -14.97
N GLU A 79 3.14 -26.39 -14.32
CA GLU A 79 3.35 -25.55 -13.13
C GLU A 79 3.20 -24.06 -13.47
N THR A 80 3.76 -23.61 -14.60
CA THR A 80 3.60 -22.24 -15.09
C THR A 80 2.15 -21.91 -15.39
N LYS A 81 1.42 -22.84 -16.06
CA LYS A 81 -0.01 -22.68 -16.35
C LYS A 81 -0.86 -22.61 -15.08
N GLU A 82 -0.59 -23.43 -14.07
CA GLU A 82 -1.28 -23.37 -12.76
C GLU A 82 -0.95 -22.09 -11.99
N THR A 83 0.31 -21.66 -12.04
CA THR A 83 0.74 -20.41 -11.41
C THR A 83 0.03 -19.20 -12.05
N MET A 84 -0.07 -19.15 -13.37
CA MET A 84 -0.83 -18.09 -14.06
C MET A 84 -2.27 -17.99 -13.63
N LYS A 85 -2.94 -19.08 -13.28
CA LYS A 85 -4.33 -19.05 -12.79
C LYS A 85 -4.49 -18.34 -11.46
N THR A 86 -3.42 -18.20 -10.69
CA THR A 86 -3.43 -17.43 -9.42
C THR A 86 -3.37 -15.93 -9.66
N ILE A 87 -2.90 -15.50 -10.84
CA ILE A 87 -2.81 -14.08 -11.23
C ILE A 87 -4.16 -13.63 -11.78
N LYS A 88 -4.63 -12.47 -11.38
CA LYS A 88 -5.90 -11.88 -11.83
C LYS A 88 -5.70 -10.68 -12.73
N LYS A 89 -4.69 -9.86 -12.40
CA LYS A 89 -4.50 -8.55 -13.04
C LYS A 89 -3.06 -8.09 -12.93
N LEU A 90 -2.59 -7.41 -13.96
CA LEU A 90 -1.35 -6.63 -13.98
C LEU A 90 -1.70 -5.15 -14.16
N ASN A 91 -1.22 -4.31 -13.26
CA ASN A 91 -1.26 -2.87 -13.40
C ASN A 91 0.17 -2.34 -13.57
N VAL A 92 0.38 -1.47 -14.54
CA VAL A 92 1.68 -0.81 -14.73
C VAL A 92 1.46 0.70 -14.71
N LEU A 93 2.33 1.41 -14.01
CA LEU A 93 2.39 2.85 -13.97
C LEU A 93 3.83 3.27 -14.22
N ALA A 94 4.08 4.04 -15.27
CA ALA A 94 5.41 4.48 -15.65
C ALA A 94 5.49 5.99 -15.68
N PHE A 95 6.58 6.53 -15.13
CA PHE A 95 6.93 7.95 -15.17
C PHE A 95 8.19 8.12 -16.01
N LYS A 96 8.07 8.80 -17.16
CA LYS A 96 9.21 9.10 -18.02
C LYS A 96 9.88 10.40 -17.56
N LEU A 97 11.19 10.32 -17.24
CA LEU A 97 11.96 11.48 -16.85
C LEU A 97 12.40 12.27 -18.09
N ASP A 98 12.25 13.58 -18.03
CA ASP A 98 12.83 14.54 -18.97
C ASP A 98 13.48 15.74 -18.24
N GLU A 99 13.94 16.73 -18.99
CA GLU A 99 14.64 17.90 -18.43
C GLU A 99 13.69 18.83 -17.64
N GLU A 100 12.40 18.83 -17.93
CA GLU A 100 11.42 19.77 -17.37
C GLU A 100 10.73 19.19 -16.11
N ASN A 101 10.69 17.84 -15.93
CA ASN A 101 9.92 17.19 -14.89
C ASN A 101 10.77 16.56 -13.76
N ARG A 102 12.06 16.85 -13.67
CA ARG A 102 12.97 16.26 -12.67
C ARG A 102 12.52 16.44 -11.23
N GLU A 103 11.99 17.60 -10.87
CA GLU A 103 11.49 17.83 -9.49
C GLU A 103 10.30 16.95 -9.18
N GLU A 104 9.36 16.81 -10.11
CA GLU A 104 8.19 15.93 -9.94
C GLU A 104 8.64 14.45 -9.89
N PHE A 105 9.58 14.04 -10.75
CA PHE A 105 10.17 12.71 -10.68
C PHE A 105 10.71 12.37 -9.28
N GLU A 106 11.54 13.24 -8.70
CA GLU A 106 12.10 13.02 -7.37
C GLU A 106 11.02 12.91 -6.29
N LYS A 107 10.00 13.75 -6.37
CA LYS A 107 8.86 13.75 -5.45
C LYS A 107 8.05 12.46 -5.58
N GLN A 108 7.69 12.07 -6.79
CA GLN A 108 6.90 10.85 -7.06
C GLN A 108 7.69 9.60 -6.67
N ARG A 109 8.98 9.54 -7.01
CA ARG A 109 9.86 8.45 -6.60
C ARG A 109 9.99 8.34 -5.08
N ALA A 110 10.09 9.46 -4.38
CA ALA A 110 10.16 9.48 -2.91
C ALA A 110 8.85 9.00 -2.28
N GLU A 111 7.71 9.39 -2.84
CA GLU A 111 6.39 8.99 -2.39
C GLU A 111 6.21 7.46 -2.49
N VAL A 112 6.51 6.86 -3.65
CA VAL A 112 6.44 5.40 -3.83
C VAL A 112 7.37 4.69 -2.84
N LYS A 113 8.62 5.15 -2.68
CA LYS A 113 9.56 4.58 -1.71
C LYS A 113 9.05 4.68 -0.26
N GLN A 114 8.32 5.73 0.08
CA GLN A 114 7.74 5.89 1.42
C GLN A 114 6.57 4.94 1.63
N ILE A 115 5.69 4.78 0.65
CA ILE A 115 4.58 3.84 0.71
C ILE A 115 5.10 2.40 0.91
N LEU A 116 6.09 1.99 0.10
CA LEU A 116 6.69 0.65 0.15
C LEU A 116 7.46 0.35 1.45
N LYS A 117 7.72 1.35 2.30
CA LYS A 117 8.31 1.17 3.63
C LYS A 117 7.28 0.95 4.73
N SER A 118 6.00 1.03 4.43
CA SER A 118 4.96 0.77 5.42
C SER A 118 4.93 -0.71 5.81
N ASP A 119 4.36 -1.00 6.98
CA ASP A 119 4.25 -2.36 7.51
C ASP A 119 3.31 -3.27 6.68
N GLU A 120 2.62 -2.71 5.67
CA GLU A 120 1.75 -3.46 4.75
C GLU A 120 2.54 -4.22 3.68
N TYR A 121 3.76 -3.80 3.39
CA TYR A 121 4.59 -4.37 2.32
C TYR A 121 5.86 -5.00 2.88
N ASN A 122 6.10 -6.25 2.51
CA ASN A 122 7.31 -6.97 2.83
C ASN A 122 8.28 -6.92 1.65
N GLU A 123 9.54 -6.57 1.87
CA GLU A 123 10.54 -6.60 0.82
C GLU A 123 10.95 -8.05 0.54
N LEU A 124 10.73 -8.51 -0.69
CA LEU A 124 11.15 -9.83 -1.15
C LEU A 124 12.58 -9.81 -1.66
N MET A 125 12.92 -8.81 -2.49
CA MET A 125 14.21 -8.71 -3.14
C MET A 125 14.55 -7.27 -3.50
N ARG A 126 15.86 -6.97 -3.47
CA ARG A 126 16.43 -5.72 -3.98
C ARG A 126 17.64 -6.02 -4.83
N MET A 127 17.72 -5.41 -5.99
CA MET A 127 18.85 -5.56 -6.89
C MET A 127 19.16 -4.25 -7.60
N LYS A 128 20.39 -4.17 -8.16
CA LYS A 128 20.80 -3.10 -9.05
C LYS A 128 21.31 -3.72 -10.36
N HIS A 129 20.76 -3.27 -11.46
CA HIS A 129 21.13 -3.76 -12.79
C HIS A 129 21.20 -2.58 -13.76
N GLU A 130 22.32 -2.42 -14.46
CA GLU A 130 22.55 -1.37 -15.49
C GLU A 130 22.18 0.07 -15.09
N GLY A 131 22.41 0.44 -13.84
CA GLY A 131 22.06 1.76 -13.30
C GLY A 131 20.67 1.81 -12.64
N MET A 132 19.80 0.88 -12.97
CA MET A 132 18.44 0.78 -12.44
C MET A 132 18.43 0.16 -11.04
N ASN A 133 17.69 0.76 -10.13
CA ASN A 133 17.39 0.19 -8.82
C ASN A 133 16.04 -0.51 -8.84
N ILE A 134 16.03 -1.82 -8.60
CA ILE A 134 14.82 -2.64 -8.62
C ILE A 134 14.56 -3.15 -7.23
N VAL A 135 13.31 -2.99 -6.76
CA VAL A 135 12.82 -3.52 -5.49
C VAL A 135 11.53 -4.30 -5.77
N ILE A 136 11.45 -5.50 -5.26
CA ILE A 136 10.24 -6.31 -5.30
C ILE A 136 9.71 -6.42 -3.87
N ASN A 137 8.49 -5.97 -3.68
CA ASN A 137 7.74 -6.09 -2.45
C ASN A 137 6.52 -7.00 -2.68
N TYR A 138 5.91 -7.46 -1.60
CA TYR A 138 4.65 -8.19 -1.64
C TYR A 138 3.76 -7.81 -0.45
N GLN A 139 2.45 -8.03 -0.64
CA GLN A 139 1.42 -7.92 0.39
C GLN A 139 0.77 -9.30 0.59
N GLY A 140 0.48 -9.65 1.84
CA GLY A 140 -0.03 -10.96 2.22
C GLY A 140 0.94 -11.71 3.13
N SER A 141 0.80 -13.02 3.23
CA SER A 141 1.73 -13.88 3.95
C SER A 141 2.77 -14.49 3.01
N ASP A 142 3.87 -14.99 3.57
CA ASP A 142 4.96 -15.63 2.80
C ASP A 142 4.50 -16.85 1.98
N GLU A 143 3.38 -17.47 2.38
CA GLU A 143 2.82 -18.66 1.73
C GLU A 143 1.63 -18.34 0.80
N ALA A 144 1.04 -17.13 0.97
CA ALA A 144 -0.17 -16.73 0.23
C ALA A 144 -0.13 -15.21 0.00
N VAL A 145 0.46 -14.82 -1.12
CA VAL A 145 0.61 -13.43 -1.52
C VAL A 145 -0.61 -12.98 -2.31
N ASP A 146 -1.14 -11.81 -1.99
CA ASP A 146 -2.27 -11.18 -2.69
C ASP A 146 -1.80 -10.20 -3.78
N GLU A 147 -0.63 -9.58 -3.58
CA GLU A 147 -0.06 -8.61 -4.50
C GLU A 147 1.47 -8.66 -4.48
N PHE A 148 2.09 -8.70 -5.66
CA PHE A 148 3.50 -8.36 -5.86
C PHE A 148 3.62 -6.97 -6.45
N ILE A 149 4.60 -6.22 -5.95
CA ILE A 149 4.92 -4.87 -6.41
C ILE A 149 6.37 -4.84 -6.85
N LEU A 150 6.60 -4.60 -8.14
CA LEU A 150 7.92 -4.33 -8.68
C LEU A 150 8.06 -2.83 -8.88
N PHE A 151 9.07 -2.23 -8.26
CA PHE A 151 9.43 -0.84 -8.42
C PHE A 151 10.84 -0.73 -8.98
N ALA A 152 10.95 -0.29 -10.23
CA ALA A 152 12.19 -0.08 -10.94
C ALA A 152 12.42 1.43 -11.15
N SER A 153 13.57 1.97 -10.78
CA SER A 153 13.88 3.41 -10.94
C SER A 153 15.29 3.65 -11.42
N ASP A 154 15.43 4.52 -12.40
CA ASP A 154 16.68 5.01 -12.99
C ASP A 154 16.78 6.53 -12.90
N ASP A 155 17.96 7.04 -12.55
CA ASP A 155 18.17 8.49 -12.34
C ASP A 155 18.18 9.29 -13.65
N SER A 156 18.22 8.64 -14.81
CA SER A 156 18.26 9.26 -16.13
C SER A 156 17.02 8.98 -16.99
N LYS A 157 16.27 7.92 -16.69
CA LYS A 157 15.16 7.44 -17.52
C LYS A 157 13.79 7.68 -16.89
N GLY A 158 13.68 7.52 -15.57
CA GLY A 158 12.42 7.62 -14.85
C GLY A 158 12.18 6.43 -13.91
N PHE A 159 10.92 6.02 -13.73
CA PHE A 159 10.60 4.83 -12.97
C PHE A 159 9.37 4.10 -13.51
N ALA A 160 9.30 2.82 -13.21
CA ALA A 160 8.12 1.98 -13.43
C ALA A 160 7.69 1.30 -12.13
N LEU A 161 6.39 1.22 -11.93
CA LEU A 161 5.72 0.54 -10.84
C LEU A 161 4.77 -0.49 -11.45
N ALA A 162 5.06 -1.78 -11.30
CA ALA A 162 4.19 -2.85 -11.76
C ALA A 162 3.57 -3.57 -10.54
N ARG A 163 2.27 -3.84 -10.62
CA ARG A 163 1.50 -4.53 -9.59
C ARG A 163 0.92 -5.81 -10.20
N VAL A 164 1.26 -6.94 -9.66
CA VAL A 164 0.67 -8.23 -10.01
C VAL A 164 -0.30 -8.61 -8.90
N LEU A 165 -1.60 -8.53 -9.19
CA LEU A 165 -2.66 -8.87 -8.25
C LEU A 165 -3.14 -10.29 -8.49
N GLY A 166 -3.36 -11.04 -7.43
CA GLY A 166 -3.77 -12.43 -7.54
C GLY A 166 -4.52 -12.94 -6.31
N ASP A 167 -4.48 -14.24 -6.14
CA ASP A 167 -5.07 -14.92 -4.99
C ASP A 167 -4.17 -16.09 -4.60
N LYS A 168 -3.62 -16.04 -3.40
CA LYS A 168 -2.72 -17.07 -2.85
C LYS A 168 -1.54 -17.39 -3.78
N MET A 169 -0.94 -16.36 -4.34
CA MET A 169 0.26 -16.52 -5.14
C MET A 169 1.42 -17.00 -4.26
N GLU A 170 2.15 -18.01 -4.73
CA GLU A 170 3.33 -18.51 -4.03
C GLU A 170 4.58 -17.84 -4.61
N PRO A 171 5.41 -17.12 -3.81
CA PRO A 171 6.58 -16.38 -4.31
C PRO A 171 7.52 -17.24 -5.16
N ALA A 172 7.83 -18.46 -4.71
CA ALA A 172 8.73 -19.35 -5.42
C ALA A 172 8.20 -19.76 -6.81
N LYS A 173 6.89 -20.00 -6.92
CA LYS A 173 6.26 -20.35 -8.20
C LYS A 173 6.20 -19.17 -9.16
N ILE A 174 5.91 -17.96 -8.63
CA ILE A 174 5.92 -16.71 -9.43
C ILE A 174 7.34 -16.45 -9.97
N MET A 175 8.38 -16.60 -9.13
CA MET A 175 9.77 -16.41 -9.57
C MET A 175 10.17 -17.43 -10.64
N LYS A 176 9.81 -18.71 -10.46
CA LYS A 176 10.04 -19.76 -11.45
C LYS A 176 9.30 -19.50 -12.76
N MET A 177 8.04 -19.12 -12.68
CA MET A 177 7.26 -18.74 -13.86
C MET A 177 7.93 -17.60 -14.63
N ALA A 178 8.41 -16.55 -13.93
CA ALA A 178 9.11 -15.44 -14.57
C ALA A 178 10.43 -15.87 -15.24
N GLU A 179 11.13 -16.88 -14.69
CA GLU A 179 12.32 -17.47 -15.30
C GLU A 179 11.96 -18.30 -16.53
N ASP A 180 10.92 -19.14 -16.43
CA ASP A 180 10.42 -19.95 -17.56
C ASP A 180 9.98 -19.05 -18.72
N MET A 181 9.29 -17.95 -18.44
CA MET A 181 8.80 -17.02 -19.46
C MET A 181 9.94 -16.28 -20.21
N LYS A 182 11.11 -16.06 -19.59
CA LYS A 182 12.28 -15.53 -20.30
C LYS A 182 12.81 -16.48 -21.37
N ASN A 183 12.58 -17.77 -21.19
CA ASN A 183 13.04 -18.83 -22.10
C ASN A 183 11.99 -19.19 -23.17
N LEU A 184 10.76 -18.73 -23.02
CA LEU A 184 9.71 -18.85 -24.01
C LEU A 184 9.81 -17.62 -24.91
N ASP A 185 10.20 -17.82 -26.18
CA ASP A 185 10.14 -16.75 -27.18
C ASP A 185 8.71 -16.18 -27.19
N ALA A 186 8.58 -14.95 -26.68
CA ALA A 186 7.30 -14.25 -26.62
C ALA A 186 6.94 -13.79 -28.04
N ASP A 187 6.37 -14.69 -28.84
CA ASP A 187 5.80 -14.34 -30.12
C ASP A 187 4.62 -13.38 -29.94
N GLY A 188 4.87 -12.08 -30.17
CA GLY A 188 3.85 -11.10 -30.57
C GLY A 188 2.68 -10.84 -29.63
N SER A 189 2.83 -11.11 -28.34
CA SER A 189 1.77 -10.97 -27.33
C SER A 189 1.86 -9.63 -26.57
N ALA A 190 0.92 -9.39 -25.66
CA ALA A 190 0.89 -8.24 -24.77
C ALA A 190 2.24 -7.98 -24.03
N LEU A 191 3.11 -8.99 -23.89
CA LEU A 191 4.46 -8.86 -23.36
C LEU A 191 5.39 -8.10 -24.30
N ALA A 192 5.25 -8.24 -25.62
CA ALA A 192 6.02 -7.46 -26.61
C ALA A 192 5.58 -5.99 -26.56
N GLU A 193 4.27 -5.71 -26.46
CA GLU A 193 3.78 -4.33 -26.30
C GLU A 193 4.27 -3.72 -24.98
N LEU A 194 4.30 -4.50 -23.90
CA LEU A 194 4.89 -4.05 -22.64
C LEU A 194 6.40 -3.80 -22.79
N SER A 195 7.13 -4.68 -23.46
CA SER A 195 8.55 -4.52 -23.75
C SER A 195 8.81 -3.25 -24.56
N ASP A 196 8.01 -2.96 -25.59
CA ASP A 196 8.11 -1.75 -26.39
C ASP A 196 7.83 -0.50 -25.55
N ILE A 197 6.84 -0.54 -24.69
CA ILE A 197 6.55 0.55 -23.75
C ILE A 197 7.70 0.72 -22.75
N PHE A 198 8.23 -0.38 -22.20
CA PHE A 198 9.38 -0.32 -21.30
C PHE A 198 10.64 0.16 -22.01
N SER A 199 10.87 -0.19 -23.26
CA SER A 199 12.00 0.33 -24.03
C SER A 199 11.82 1.81 -24.40
N ASP A 200 10.59 2.25 -24.69
CA ASP A 200 10.27 3.67 -24.96
C ASP A 200 10.46 4.55 -23.70
N ILE A 201 10.21 4.01 -22.50
CA ILE A 201 10.57 4.67 -21.24
C ILE A 201 12.02 4.37 -20.82
N GLY A 202 12.78 3.65 -21.63
CA GLY A 202 14.20 3.40 -21.43
C GLY A 202 14.51 2.32 -20.40
N VAL A 203 13.64 1.37 -20.21
CA VAL A 203 13.83 0.16 -19.39
C VAL A 203 14.12 -1.02 -20.34
N ASP A 204 15.32 -1.01 -20.98
CA ASP A 204 15.84 -2.13 -21.79
C ASP A 204 16.41 -3.24 -20.88
#